data_c4b085211093154357634caf407624f0
#
_entry.id   c4b085211093154357634caf407624f0
#
_cell.length_a   1.000
_cell.length_b   1.000
_cell.length_c   1.000
_cell.angle_alpha   90.00
_cell.angle_beta   90.00
_cell.angle_gamma   90.00
#
_symmetry.space_group_name_H-M   'P 1'
#
loop_
_entity.id
_entity.type
_entity.pdbx_description
1 polymer ?
#
loop_
_entity_poly.entity_id
_entity_poly.type
_entity_poly.pdbx_seq_one_letter_code
_entity_poly.pdbx_strand_id
1 'polypeptide(L)'
;MISVEGLTVEFGGFTLFDDVSFVVNKKDRIALVGKNGAGKSTMLKIFAGLQSPTSGTVSVPKETTIGYLPQQMKLADTQTVREEAEHAFEHIHEMEKEIERLNQQLAERTDYETESYQNLIDRVTHLTEHFQMMGGNNYHAELERTLIGLGFSREDFDRPTSEFSGGWRMRIELAKLLLRKPDVLLLDEPTNHLDLDAIAWLEEFLINFENTVIVVSHDRYFLNKVC
;
A
#
# COMPACT_ATOMS: atom_id res chain seq x y z
N MET A 1 -1.79 3.37 15.78
CA MET A 1 -0.64 3.72 16.65
C MET A 1 0.24 2.49 16.76
N ILE A 2 1.53 2.60 16.47
CA ILE A 2 2.52 1.52 16.66
C ILE A 2 3.35 1.86 17.91
N SER A 3 3.47 0.93 18.86
CA SER A 3 4.34 1.09 20.03
C SER A 3 5.56 0.21 19.89
N VAL A 4 6.73 0.78 20.14
CA VAL A 4 8.02 0.08 20.18
C VAL A 4 8.57 0.21 21.59
N GLU A 5 8.86 -0.91 22.24
CA GLU A 5 9.31 -0.97 23.63
C GLU A 5 10.56 -1.86 23.76
N GLY A 6 11.67 -1.29 24.23
CA GLY A 6 12.90 -2.00 24.49
C GLY A 6 13.50 -2.73 23.30
N LEU A 7 13.31 -2.18 22.08
CA LEU A 7 13.72 -2.84 20.85
C LEU A 7 15.25 -3.00 20.79
N THR A 8 15.71 -4.23 20.75
CA THR A 8 17.12 -4.59 20.55
C THR A 8 17.26 -5.50 19.36
N VAL A 9 18.21 -5.21 18.48
CA VAL A 9 18.53 -6.02 17.30
C VAL A 9 20.03 -6.27 17.23
N GLU A 10 20.39 -7.54 17.17
CA GLU A 10 21.79 -7.97 17.09
C GLU A 10 22.00 -8.89 15.88
N PHE A 11 23.15 -8.74 15.23
CA PHE A 11 23.59 -9.60 14.13
C PHE A 11 25.03 -10.07 14.41
N GLY A 12 25.22 -11.38 14.61
CA GLY A 12 26.55 -11.97 14.70
C GLY A 12 27.48 -11.32 15.77
N GLY A 13 26.90 -10.86 16.88
CA GLY A 13 27.64 -10.18 17.94
C GLY A 13 27.78 -8.66 17.78
N PHE A 14 27.17 -8.09 16.75
CA PHE A 14 27.08 -6.65 16.55
C PHE A 14 25.66 -6.17 16.90
N THR A 15 25.57 -5.23 17.85
CA THR A 15 24.29 -4.62 18.24
C THR A 15 23.96 -3.46 17.28
N LEU A 16 22.87 -3.61 16.54
CA LEU A 16 22.38 -2.61 15.61
C LEU A 16 21.48 -1.57 16.29
N PHE A 17 20.58 -2.04 17.16
CA PHE A 17 19.73 -1.23 18.02
C PHE A 17 19.83 -1.77 19.45
N ASP A 18 19.84 -0.87 20.44
CA ASP A 18 19.91 -1.21 21.86
C ASP A 18 18.86 -0.42 22.64
N ASP A 19 17.91 -1.14 23.23
CA ASP A 19 16.86 -0.61 24.09
C ASP A 19 16.09 0.61 23.53
N VAL A 20 15.69 0.55 22.26
CA VAL A 20 15.00 1.66 21.59
C VAL A 20 13.50 1.59 21.87
N SER A 21 12.93 2.69 22.38
CA SER A 21 11.50 2.80 22.67
C SER A 21 10.92 4.10 22.10
N PHE A 22 9.82 4.01 21.38
CA PHE A 22 9.07 5.14 20.85
C PHE A 22 7.67 4.73 20.37
N VAL A 23 6.87 5.72 20.04
CA VAL A 23 5.50 5.55 19.55
C VAL A 23 5.31 6.26 18.22
N VAL A 24 4.67 5.59 17.28
CA VAL A 24 4.20 6.16 16.02
C VAL A 24 2.70 6.35 16.10
N ASN A 25 2.25 7.58 15.95
CA ASN A 25 0.82 7.92 16.00
C ASN A 25 0.16 7.84 14.61
N LYS A 26 -1.17 7.88 14.61
CA LYS A 26 -1.92 8.01 13.37
C LYS A 26 -1.57 9.34 12.68
N LYS A 27 -1.42 9.30 11.37
CA LYS A 27 -1.08 10.44 10.50
C LYS A 27 0.32 11.04 10.71
N ASP A 28 1.19 10.40 11.50
CA ASP A 28 2.58 10.83 11.61
C ASP A 28 3.29 10.74 10.26
N ARG A 29 4.21 11.69 10.03
CA ARG A 29 5.14 11.73 8.92
C ARG A 29 6.55 11.60 9.46
N ILE A 30 7.17 10.45 9.24
CA ILE A 30 8.45 10.11 9.88
C ILE A 30 9.51 9.82 8.82
N ALA A 31 10.62 10.55 8.89
CA ALA A 31 11.82 10.25 8.14
C ALA A 31 12.80 9.44 9.01
N LEU A 32 13.18 8.26 8.57
CA LEU A 32 14.29 7.51 9.19
C LEU A 32 15.60 7.90 8.50
N VAL A 33 16.43 8.60 9.24
CA VAL A 33 17.71 9.12 8.74
C VAL A 33 18.88 8.46 9.44
N GLY A 34 20.00 8.31 8.75
CA GLY A 34 21.22 7.73 9.30
C GLY A 34 22.17 7.24 8.21
N LYS A 35 23.39 6.87 8.60
CA LYS A 35 24.40 6.32 7.69
C LYS A 35 23.94 4.99 7.07
N ASN A 36 24.59 4.59 5.96
CA ASN A 36 24.38 3.25 5.42
C ASN A 36 24.77 2.20 6.47
N GLY A 37 23.95 1.15 6.58
CA GLY A 37 24.13 0.12 7.62
C GLY A 37 23.62 0.49 9.02
N ALA A 38 23.04 1.69 9.22
CA ALA A 38 22.48 2.09 10.52
C ALA A 38 21.15 1.38 10.89
N GLY A 39 20.67 0.47 10.05
CA GLY A 39 19.47 -0.33 10.37
C GLY A 39 18.14 0.24 9.88
N LYS A 40 18.12 1.29 9.03
CA LYS A 40 16.89 1.90 8.54
C LYS A 40 15.94 0.88 7.90
N SER A 41 16.40 0.12 6.92
CA SER A 41 15.62 -0.95 6.27
C SER A 41 15.24 -2.08 7.23
N THR A 42 16.08 -2.38 8.22
CA THR A 42 15.79 -3.36 9.28
C THR A 42 14.60 -2.90 10.12
N MET A 43 14.57 -1.63 10.51
CA MET A 43 13.44 -1.04 11.26
C MET A 43 12.14 -1.13 10.45
N LEU A 44 12.17 -0.79 9.14
CA LEU A 44 11.00 -0.94 8.29
C LEU A 44 10.52 -2.39 8.17
N LYS A 45 11.45 -3.35 8.04
CA LYS A 45 11.10 -4.79 8.01
C LYS A 45 10.49 -5.27 9.31
N ILE A 46 10.95 -4.78 10.45
CA ILE A 46 10.37 -5.10 11.75
C ILE A 46 8.95 -4.56 11.84
N PHE A 47 8.69 -3.31 11.42
CA PHE A 47 7.34 -2.75 11.38
C PHE A 47 6.42 -3.52 10.43
N ALA A 48 6.95 -3.96 9.30
CA ALA A 48 6.21 -4.78 8.33
C ALA A 48 5.98 -6.24 8.80
N GLY A 49 6.51 -6.63 9.97
CA GLY A 49 6.42 -8.01 10.46
C GLY A 49 7.26 -9.03 9.68
N LEU A 50 8.19 -8.56 8.83
CA LEU A 50 9.06 -9.39 8.00
C LEU A 50 10.34 -9.84 8.72
N GLN A 51 10.64 -9.23 9.85
CA GLN A 51 11.80 -9.53 10.68
C GLN A 51 11.43 -9.35 12.15
N SER A 52 11.84 -10.32 12.99
CA SER A 52 11.67 -10.22 14.43
C SER A 52 12.87 -9.49 15.06
N PRO A 53 12.69 -8.69 16.11
CA PRO A 53 13.79 -8.17 16.91
C PRO A 53 14.46 -9.29 17.73
N THR A 54 15.66 -9.04 18.24
CA THR A 54 16.35 -9.94 19.17
C THR A 54 15.67 -9.93 20.53
N SER A 55 15.27 -8.75 21.01
CA SER A 55 14.44 -8.56 22.21
C SER A 55 13.61 -7.29 22.07
N GLY A 56 12.69 -7.06 23.02
CA GLY A 56 11.72 -5.98 22.97
C GLY A 56 10.45 -6.34 22.21
N THR A 57 9.55 -5.40 22.12
CA THR A 57 8.21 -5.62 21.55
C THR A 57 7.83 -4.51 20.58
N VAL A 58 7.26 -4.90 19.43
CA VAL A 58 6.57 -3.99 18.52
C VAL A 58 5.09 -4.36 18.50
N SER A 59 4.27 -3.47 19.02
CA SER A 59 2.82 -3.66 19.11
C SER A 59 2.12 -2.90 18.00
N VAL A 60 1.46 -3.64 17.12
CA VAL A 60 0.62 -3.10 16.03
C VAL A 60 -0.81 -3.59 16.27
N PRO A 61 -1.83 -2.73 16.27
CA PRO A 61 -3.22 -3.17 16.39
C PRO A 61 -3.58 -4.16 15.27
N LYS A 62 -4.36 -5.20 15.59
CA LYS A 62 -4.66 -6.33 14.69
C LYS A 62 -5.29 -5.93 13.35
N GLU A 63 -6.04 -4.83 13.33
CA GLU A 63 -6.76 -4.35 12.13
C GLU A 63 -5.95 -3.32 11.33
N THR A 64 -4.72 -3.01 11.75
CA THR A 64 -3.87 -2.03 11.07
C THR A 64 -3.26 -2.65 9.82
N THR A 65 -3.57 -2.06 8.67
CA THR A 65 -2.96 -2.45 7.40
C THR A 65 -1.62 -1.77 7.23
N ILE A 66 -0.59 -2.56 6.93
CA ILE A 66 0.77 -2.06 6.68
C ILE A 66 1.15 -2.34 5.24
N GLY A 67 1.51 -1.29 4.52
CA GLY A 67 2.09 -1.40 3.18
C GLY A 67 3.58 -1.14 3.24
N TYR A 68 4.40 -2.00 2.64
CA TYR A 68 5.84 -1.88 2.62
C TYR A 68 6.41 -1.99 1.22
N LEU A 69 7.16 -0.97 0.79
CA LEU A 69 7.96 -0.98 -0.42
C LEU A 69 9.43 -1.22 -0.04
N PRO A 70 9.99 -2.40 -0.29
CA PRO A 70 11.40 -2.67 -0.07
C PRO A 70 12.26 -2.04 -1.18
N GLN A 71 13.52 -1.78 -0.88
CA GLN A 71 14.49 -1.26 -1.85
C GLN A 71 14.67 -2.19 -3.07
N GLN A 72 14.51 -3.50 -2.89
CA GLN A 72 14.56 -4.51 -3.95
C GLN A 72 13.51 -5.58 -3.72
N MET A 73 12.86 -6.04 -4.78
CA MET A 73 11.93 -7.15 -4.75
C MET A 73 11.96 -7.96 -6.04
N LYS A 74 11.48 -9.21 -5.95
CA LYS A 74 11.22 -10.02 -7.14
C LYS A 74 9.85 -9.60 -7.68
N LEU A 75 9.81 -9.25 -8.95
CA LEU A 75 8.61 -8.76 -9.62
C LEU A 75 8.08 -9.86 -10.53
N ALA A 76 6.76 -10.02 -10.54
CA ALA A 76 6.08 -10.82 -11.55
C ALA A 76 6.12 -10.08 -12.90
N ASP A 77 6.15 -10.84 -14.00
CA ASP A 77 6.26 -10.30 -15.36
C ASP A 77 5.32 -11.02 -16.35
N THR A 78 4.20 -11.53 -15.85
CA THR A 78 3.24 -12.33 -16.63
C THR A 78 2.02 -11.58 -17.11
N GLN A 79 1.81 -10.34 -16.64
CA GLN A 79 0.61 -9.54 -16.88
C GLN A 79 0.97 -8.19 -17.52
N THR A 80 -0.04 -7.46 -17.99
CA THR A 80 0.12 -6.07 -18.42
C THR A 80 0.30 -5.12 -17.23
N VAL A 81 0.77 -3.90 -17.48
CA VAL A 81 0.94 -2.86 -16.45
C VAL A 81 -0.40 -2.59 -15.73
N ARG A 82 -1.49 -2.52 -16.49
CA ARG A 82 -2.86 -2.31 -15.96
C ARG A 82 -3.28 -3.46 -15.06
N GLU A 83 -3.25 -4.69 -15.57
CA GLU A 83 -3.64 -5.89 -14.81
C GLU A 83 -2.84 -6.03 -13.52
N GLU A 84 -1.53 -5.79 -13.58
CA GLU A 84 -0.69 -5.85 -12.39
C GLU A 84 -1.06 -4.77 -11.36
N ALA A 85 -1.34 -3.53 -11.81
CA ALA A 85 -1.77 -2.45 -10.92
C ALA A 85 -3.18 -2.68 -10.34
N GLU A 86 -4.08 -3.34 -11.08
CA GLU A 86 -5.44 -3.69 -10.64
C GLU A 86 -5.46 -4.66 -9.45
N HIS A 87 -4.39 -5.40 -9.20
CA HIS A 87 -4.25 -6.20 -7.96
C HIS A 87 -4.34 -5.37 -6.67
N ALA A 88 -4.15 -4.06 -6.75
CA ALA A 88 -4.41 -3.19 -5.61
C ALA A 88 -5.90 -3.16 -5.19
N PHE A 89 -6.80 -3.50 -6.11
CA PHE A 89 -8.24 -3.43 -5.97
C PHE A 89 -8.94 -4.79 -5.94
N GLU A 90 -8.21 -5.88 -5.63
CA GLU A 90 -8.80 -7.23 -5.56
C GLU A 90 -10.08 -7.28 -4.70
N HIS A 91 -10.07 -6.59 -3.55
CA HIS A 91 -11.24 -6.51 -2.67
C HIS A 91 -12.43 -5.77 -3.30
N ILE A 92 -12.18 -4.78 -4.16
CA ILE A 92 -13.22 -4.07 -4.94
C ILE A 92 -13.83 -5.02 -5.98
N HIS A 93 -12.97 -5.75 -6.71
CA HIS A 93 -13.43 -6.73 -7.69
C HIS A 93 -14.22 -7.89 -7.07
N GLU A 94 -13.83 -8.35 -5.88
CA GLU A 94 -14.58 -9.37 -5.14
C GLU A 94 -15.96 -8.87 -4.74
N MET A 95 -16.05 -7.63 -4.23
CA MET A 95 -17.34 -7.02 -3.91
C MET A 95 -18.22 -6.84 -5.15
N GLU A 96 -17.66 -6.38 -6.26
CA GLU A 96 -18.37 -6.19 -7.53
C GLU A 96 -18.98 -7.52 -8.02
N LYS A 97 -18.19 -8.59 -8.05
CA LYS A 97 -18.65 -9.93 -8.43
C LYS A 97 -19.74 -10.46 -7.49
N GLU A 98 -19.61 -10.22 -6.20
CA GLU A 98 -20.62 -10.64 -5.23
C GLU A 98 -21.93 -9.84 -5.39
N ILE A 99 -21.86 -8.52 -5.64
CA ILE A 99 -23.03 -7.69 -5.95
C ILE A 99 -23.73 -8.20 -7.20
N GLU A 100 -22.99 -8.48 -8.27
CA GLU A 100 -23.54 -9.01 -9.52
C GLU A 100 -24.21 -10.36 -9.30
N ARG A 101 -23.56 -11.28 -8.58
CA ARG A 101 -24.11 -12.59 -8.22
C ARG A 101 -25.42 -12.49 -7.42
N LEU A 102 -25.46 -11.60 -6.44
CA LEU A 102 -26.63 -11.38 -5.60
C LEU A 102 -27.79 -10.73 -6.39
N ASN A 103 -27.47 -9.78 -7.27
CA ASN A 103 -28.48 -9.18 -8.18
C ASN A 103 -29.06 -10.21 -9.14
N GLN A 104 -28.25 -11.12 -9.68
CA GLN A 104 -28.77 -12.22 -10.51
C GLN A 104 -29.70 -13.13 -9.71
N GLN A 105 -29.34 -13.48 -8.46
CA GLN A 105 -30.25 -14.26 -7.59
C GLN A 105 -31.58 -13.55 -7.33
N LEU A 106 -31.57 -12.21 -7.14
CA LEU A 106 -32.78 -11.42 -6.99
C LEU A 106 -33.66 -11.47 -8.26
N ALA A 107 -33.04 -11.37 -9.43
CA ALA A 107 -33.75 -11.38 -10.72
C ALA A 107 -34.39 -12.73 -11.04
N GLU A 108 -33.85 -13.85 -10.56
CA GLU A 108 -34.36 -15.20 -10.78
C GLU A 108 -35.49 -15.60 -9.79
N ARG A 109 -35.64 -14.86 -8.68
CA ARG A 109 -36.62 -15.15 -7.62
C ARG A 109 -37.96 -14.46 -7.89
N THR A 110 -39.04 -15.13 -7.49
CA THR A 110 -40.41 -14.65 -7.60
C THR A 110 -41.13 -14.57 -6.26
N ASP A 111 -40.47 -14.96 -5.17
CA ASP A 111 -41.02 -15.03 -3.82
C ASP A 111 -40.80 -13.72 -3.04
N TYR A 112 -41.21 -12.61 -3.60
CA TYR A 112 -40.96 -11.23 -3.17
C TYR A 112 -41.39 -10.89 -1.73
N GLU A 113 -42.37 -11.64 -1.19
CA GLU A 113 -42.91 -11.41 0.16
C GLU A 113 -42.20 -12.21 1.26
N THR A 114 -41.21 -13.02 0.90
CA THR A 114 -40.50 -13.84 1.90
C THR A 114 -39.44 -13.04 2.64
N GLU A 115 -39.25 -13.35 3.93
CA GLU A 115 -38.14 -12.80 4.71
C GLU A 115 -36.77 -13.07 4.07
N SER A 116 -36.60 -14.24 3.44
CA SER A 116 -35.38 -14.60 2.71
C SER A 116 -35.10 -13.70 1.52
N TYR A 117 -36.13 -13.24 0.82
CA TYR A 117 -36.01 -12.29 -0.30
C TYR A 117 -35.63 -10.91 0.24
N GLN A 118 -36.26 -10.45 1.31
CA GLN A 118 -35.93 -9.18 1.97
C GLN A 118 -34.50 -9.15 2.49
N ASN A 119 -34.04 -10.21 3.17
CA ASN A 119 -32.66 -10.34 3.62
C ASN A 119 -31.64 -10.26 2.47
N LEU A 120 -31.99 -10.78 1.30
CA LEU A 120 -31.14 -10.69 0.11
C LEU A 120 -31.04 -9.24 -0.41
N ILE A 121 -32.15 -8.50 -0.43
CA ILE A 121 -32.16 -7.07 -0.77
C ILE A 121 -31.28 -6.28 0.19
N ASP A 122 -31.43 -6.49 1.50
CA ASP A 122 -30.66 -5.79 2.53
C ASP A 122 -29.14 -6.07 2.34
N ARG A 123 -28.79 -7.31 2.04
CA ARG A 123 -27.40 -7.70 1.78
C ARG A 123 -26.81 -7.00 0.56
N VAL A 124 -27.57 -6.93 -0.57
CA VAL A 124 -27.14 -6.21 -1.78
C VAL A 124 -26.96 -4.73 -1.48
N THR A 125 -27.91 -4.13 -0.75
CA THR A 125 -27.86 -2.72 -0.38
C THR A 125 -26.60 -2.40 0.44
N HIS A 126 -26.37 -3.14 1.52
CA HIS A 126 -25.18 -2.96 2.36
C HIS A 126 -23.88 -3.15 1.61
N LEU A 127 -23.80 -4.17 0.75
CA LEU A 127 -22.58 -4.44 -0.02
C LEU A 127 -22.34 -3.34 -1.07
N THR A 128 -23.42 -2.82 -1.69
CA THR A 128 -23.33 -1.73 -2.67
C THR A 128 -22.89 -0.41 -2.01
N GLU A 129 -23.42 -0.10 -0.82
CA GLU A 129 -23.00 1.07 -0.04
C GLU A 129 -21.51 0.96 0.34
N HIS A 130 -21.08 -0.23 0.79
CA HIS A 130 -19.69 -0.48 1.14
C HIS A 130 -18.75 -0.34 -0.07
N PHE A 131 -19.15 -0.91 -1.23
CA PHE A 131 -18.42 -0.76 -2.49
C PHE A 131 -18.25 0.71 -2.88
N GLN A 132 -19.31 1.53 -2.77
CA GLN A 132 -19.26 2.96 -3.05
C GLN A 132 -18.33 3.71 -2.08
N MET A 133 -18.42 3.42 -0.77
CA MET A 133 -17.55 4.02 0.26
C MET A 133 -16.07 3.69 0.04
N MET A 134 -15.77 2.49 -0.45
CA MET A 134 -14.41 2.05 -0.79
C MET A 134 -13.91 2.61 -2.13
N GLY A 135 -14.68 3.46 -2.81
CA GLY A 135 -14.29 4.08 -4.07
C GLY A 135 -14.47 3.19 -5.30
N GLY A 136 -15.32 2.15 -5.22
CA GLY A 136 -15.55 1.18 -6.30
C GLY A 136 -15.96 1.80 -7.63
N ASN A 137 -16.62 2.96 -7.63
CA ASN A 137 -17.00 3.66 -8.86
C ASN A 137 -15.85 4.43 -9.52
N ASN A 138 -14.74 4.70 -8.82
CA ASN A 138 -13.68 5.60 -9.26
C ASN A 138 -12.29 4.95 -9.33
N TYR A 139 -12.15 3.67 -9.00
CA TYR A 139 -10.84 3.03 -8.89
C TYR A 139 -10.06 3.03 -10.21
N HIS A 140 -10.72 2.93 -11.37
CA HIS A 140 -10.05 3.03 -12.67
C HIS A 140 -9.40 4.41 -12.87
N ALA A 141 -10.08 5.49 -12.49
CA ALA A 141 -9.54 6.84 -12.60
C ALA A 141 -8.36 7.07 -11.63
N GLU A 142 -8.43 6.50 -10.43
CA GLU A 142 -7.32 6.55 -9.46
C GLU A 142 -6.11 5.75 -9.97
N LEU A 143 -6.34 4.56 -10.54
CA LEU A 143 -5.30 3.74 -11.14
C LEU A 143 -4.59 4.49 -12.27
N GLU A 144 -5.33 5.03 -13.25
CA GLU A 144 -4.75 5.81 -14.35
C GLU A 144 -3.95 7.01 -13.84
N ARG A 145 -4.51 7.78 -12.91
CA ARG A 145 -3.84 8.95 -12.33
C ARG A 145 -2.52 8.57 -11.65
N THR A 146 -2.53 7.47 -10.91
CA THR A 146 -1.34 6.99 -10.20
C THR A 146 -0.26 6.51 -11.15
N LEU A 147 -0.62 5.73 -12.16
CA LEU A 147 0.33 5.26 -13.17
C LEU A 147 0.92 6.41 -13.98
N ILE A 148 0.10 7.36 -14.44
CA ILE A 148 0.56 8.57 -15.15
C ILE A 148 1.48 9.40 -14.25
N GLY A 149 1.11 9.60 -12.99
CA GLY A 149 1.94 10.31 -12.01
C GLY A 149 3.31 9.67 -11.79
N LEU A 150 3.40 8.34 -11.89
CA LEU A 150 4.65 7.59 -11.81
C LEU A 150 5.39 7.47 -13.15
N GLY A 151 4.94 8.18 -14.19
CA GLY A 151 5.63 8.35 -15.46
C GLY A 151 5.19 7.42 -16.58
N PHE A 152 4.20 6.55 -16.38
CA PHE A 152 3.64 5.72 -17.46
C PHE A 152 2.77 6.55 -18.39
N SER A 153 2.87 6.28 -19.70
CA SER A 153 1.91 6.77 -20.68
C SER A 153 0.69 5.85 -20.75
N ARG A 154 -0.43 6.32 -21.30
CA ARG A 154 -1.61 5.46 -21.51
C ARG A 154 -1.32 4.28 -22.45
N GLU A 155 -0.40 4.45 -23.37
CA GLU A 155 0.03 3.39 -24.29
C GLU A 155 0.77 2.26 -23.58
N ASP A 156 1.39 2.54 -22.43
CA ASP A 156 2.10 1.55 -21.63
C ASP A 156 1.17 0.62 -20.85
N PHE A 157 -0.07 1.02 -20.61
CA PHE A 157 -0.97 0.29 -19.70
C PHE A 157 -1.28 -1.14 -20.16
N ASP A 158 -1.40 -1.35 -21.46
CA ASP A 158 -1.74 -2.65 -22.04
C ASP A 158 -0.49 -3.43 -22.49
N ARG A 159 0.71 -2.90 -22.21
CA ARG A 159 1.98 -3.58 -22.50
C ARG A 159 2.34 -4.57 -21.40
N PRO A 160 2.94 -5.72 -21.75
CA PRO A 160 3.43 -6.70 -20.77
C PRO A 160 4.49 -6.09 -19.84
N THR A 161 4.40 -6.39 -18.55
CA THR A 161 5.38 -5.93 -17.54
C THR A 161 6.79 -6.45 -17.82
N SER A 162 6.92 -7.58 -18.53
CA SER A 162 8.20 -8.15 -18.96
C SER A 162 9.00 -7.25 -19.92
N GLU A 163 8.35 -6.33 -20.64
CA GLU A 163 9.00 -5.38 -21.54
C GLU A 163 9.68 -4.21 -20.81
N PHE A 164 9.40 -4.06 -19.51
CA PHE A 164 9.90 -2.96 -18.71
C PHE A 164 11.13 -3.34 -17.88
N SER A 165 12.03 -2.37 -17.67
CA SER A 165 13.18 -2.55 -16.80
C SER A 165 12.74 -2.78 -15.32
N GLY A 166 13.65 -3.29 -14.50
CA GLY A 166 13.39 -3.47 -13.07
C GLY A 166 12.92 -2.20 -12.36
N GLY A 167 13.47 -1.03 -12.73
CA GLY A 167 13.07 0.26 -12.18
C GLY A 167 11.61 0.63 -12.52
N TRP A 168 11.18 0.38 -13.76
CA TRP A 168 9.80 0.59 -14.16
C TRP A 168 8.84 -0.36 -13.46
N ARG A 169 9.23 -1.63 -13.31
CA ARG A 169 8.43 -2.61 -12.55
C ARG A 169 8.31 -2.24 -11.07
N MET A 170 9.36 -1.64 -10.48
CA MET A 170 9.28 -1.08 -9.11
C MET A 170 8.27 0.08 -9.02
N ARG A 171 8.10 0.89 -10.07
CA ARG A 171 7.05 1.92 -10.11
C ARG A 171 5.65 1.32 -10.09
N ILE A 172 5.43 0.17 -10.74
CA ILE A 172 4.14 -0.55 -10.68
C ILE A 172 3.86 -1.02 -9.25
N GLU A 173 4.84 -1.59 -8.57
CA GLU A 173 4.69 -2.02 -7.17
C GLU A 173 4.41 -0.84 -6.23
N LEU A 174 5.10 0.29 -6.46
CA LEU A 174 4.80 1.53 -5.76
C LEU A 174 3.35 1.98 -6.03
N ALA A 175 2.89 1.95 -7.28
CA ALA A 175 1.51 2.27 -7.64
C ALA A 175 0.50 1.39 -6.86
N LYS A 176 0.69 0.07 -6.88
CA LYS A 176 -0.16 -0.88 -6.14
C LYS A 176 -0.22 -0.55 -4.65
N LEU A 177 0.92 -0.24 -4.07
CA LEU A 177 1.03 0.09 -2.66
C LEU A 177 0.27 1.39 -2.32
N LEU A 178 0.45 2.45 -3.13
CA LEU A 178 -0.23 3.73 -2.95
C LEU A 178 -1.75 3.61 -3.12
N LEU A 179 -2.20 2.82 -4.10
CA LEU A 179 -3.62 2.59 -4.39
C LEU A 179 -4.34 1.80 -3.29
N ARG A 180 -3.64 0.93 -2.57
CA ARG A 180 -4.19 0.18 -1.42
C ARG A 180 -4.49 1.08 -0.22
N LYS A 181 -3.92 2.28 -0.15
CA LYS A 181 -4.11 3.26 0.93
C LYS A 181 -3.98 2.65 2.34
N PRO A 182 -2.87 1.96 2.67
CA PRO A 182 -2.71 1.30 3.96
C PRO A 182 -2.73 2.30 5.12
N ASP A 183 -3.04 1.84 6.34
CA ASP A 183 -2.99 2.69 7.55
C ASP A 183 -1.57 3.16 7.87
N VAL A 184 -0.58 2.35 7.51
CA VAL A 184 0.85 2.68 7.65
C VAL A 184 1.56 2.35 6.36
N LEU A 185 2.14 3.36 5.75
CA LEU A 185 2.92 3.27 4.52
C LEU A 185 4.41 3.34 4.85
N LEU A 186 5.14 2.27 4.53
CA LEU A 186 6.58 2.14 4.76
C LEU A 186 7.30 2.16 3.41
N LEU A 187 8.14 3.16 3.19
CA LEU A 187 8.86 3.36 1.93
C LEU A 187 10.37 3.34 2.15
N ASP A 188 11.05 2.39 1.51
CA ASP A 188 12.51 2.25 1.56
C ASP A 188 13.12 2.71 0.24
N GLU A 189 13.70 3.91 0.23
CA GLU A 189 14.31 4.59 -0.92
C GLU A 189 13.36 4.69 -2.15
N PRO A 190 12.14 5.23 -2.00
CA PRO A 190 11.14 5.21 -3.06
C PRO A 190 11.52 6.05 -4.29
N THR A 191 12.46 6.97 -4.15
CA THR A 191 12.90 7.89 -5.22
C THR A 191 13.94 7.29 -6.16
N ASN A 192 14.59 6.17 -5.79
CA ASN A 192 15.73 5.62 -6.54
C ASN A 192 15.45 5.27 -8.01
N HIS A 193 14.21 5.03 -8.38
CA HIS A 193 13.82 4.61 -9.74
C HIS A 193 12.88 5.61 -10.41
N LEU A 194 12.73 6.82 -9.84
CA LEU A 194 11.85 7.86 -10.32
C LEU A 194 12.64 8.97 -11.01
N ASP A 195 12.08 9.54 -12.06
CA ASP A 195 12.52 10.82 -12.62
C ASP A 195 11.97 12.00 -11.80
N LEU A 196 12.39 13.21 -12.12
CA LEU A 196 12.03 14.40 -11.35
C LEU A 196 10.53 14.66 -11.31
N ASP A 197 9.81 14.39 -12.41
CA ASP A 197 8.38 14.61 -12.48
C ASP A 197 7.62 13.60 -11.61
N ALA A 198 8.03 12.33 -11.65
CA ALA A 198 7.47 11.28 -10.79
C ALA A 198 7.80 11.51 -9.30
N ILE A 199 8.99 12.03 -8.97
CA ILE A 199 9.32 12.44 -7.60
C ILE A 199 8.40 13.56 -7.13
N ALA A 200 8.21 14.61 -7.94
CA ALA A 200 7.34 15.73 -7.60
C ALA A 200 5.89 15.27 -7.39
N TRP A 201 5.40 14.38 -8.23
CA TRP A 201 4.08 13.78 -8.08
C TRP A 201 3.97 12.95 -6.78
N LEU A 202 4.98 12.13 -6.47
CA LEU A 202 5.01 11.33 -5.25
C LEU A 202 5.04 12.20 -3.99
N GLU A 203 5.82 13.29 -4.01
CA GLU A 203 5.82 14.29 -2.92
C GLU A 203 4.41 14.83 -2.66
N GLU A 204 3.72 15.30 -3.71
CA GLU A 204 2.35 15.81 -3.60
C GLU A 204 1.38 14.74 -3.10
N PHE A 205 1.49 13.51 -3.60
CA PHE A 205 0.69 12.39 -3.14
C PHE A 205 0.88 12.13 -1.65
N LEU A 206 2.14 12.06 -1.18
CA LEU A 206 2.46 11.78 0.22
C LEU A 206 2.06 12.92 1.17
N ILE A 207 2.17 14.17 0.75
CA ILE A 207 1.68 15.33 1.52
C ILE A 207 0.18 15.21 1.78
N ASN A 208 -0.59 14.80 0.77
CA ASN A 208 -2.04 14.64 0.85
C ASN A 208 -2.50 13.26 1.37
N PHE A 209 -1.57 12.35 1.64
CA PHE A 209 -1.91 11.02 2.15
C PHE A 209 -2.46 11.12 3.57
N GLU A 210 -3.63 10.56 3.82
CA GLU A 210 -4.35 10.76 5.09
C GLU A 210 -3.81 9.93 6.27
N ASN A 211 -3.06 8.87 5.97
CA ASN A 211 -2.58 7.89 6.95
C ASN A 211 -1.10 8.10 7.29
N THR A 212 -0.55 7.26 8.14
CA THR A 212 0.83 7.34 8.61
C THR A 212 1.83 6.98 7.51
N VAL A 213 2.91 7.75 7.38
CA VAL A 213 4.00 7.49 6.43
C VAL A 213 5.33 7.44 7.17
N ILE A 214 6.10 6.38 6.92
CA ILE A 214 7.48 6.24 7.38
C ILE A 214 8.38 6.04 6.17
N VAL A 215 9.31 6.95 5.96
CA VAL A 215 10.16 6.98 4.77
C VAL A 215 11.64 6.88 5.14
N VAL A 216 12.36 6.07 4.38
CA VAL A 216 13.82 6.08 4.29
C VAL A 216 14.19 6.67 2.95
N SER A 217 14.99 7.73 2.91
CA SER A 217 15.57 8.27 1.68
C SER A 217 16.89 8.96 1.96
N HIS A 218 17.77 8.97 0.96
CA HIS A 218 18.98 9.80 0.94
C HIS A 218 18.72 11.21 0.40
N ASP A 219 17.57 11.43 -0.25
CA ASP A 219 17.15 12.73 -0.75
C ASP A 219 16.57 13.59 0.39
N ARG A 220 17.39 14.50 0.90
CA ARG A 220 16.97 15.41 1.99
C ARG A 220 15.87 16.38 1.56
N TYR A 221 15.84 16.76 0.28
CA TYR A 221 14.83 17.67 -0.22
C TYR A 221 13.46 16.99 -0.20
N PHE A 222 13.41 15.76 -0.71
CA PHE A 222 12.22 14.91 -0.65
C PHE A 222 11.73 14.73 0.80
N LEU A 223 12.64 14.33 1.73
CA LEU A 223 12.26 14.12 3.13
C LEU A 223 11.71 15.39 3.79
N ASN A 224 12.34 16.55 3.56
CA ASN A 224 11.88 17.82 4.14
C ASN A 224 10.52 18.29 3.61
N LYS A 225 10.10 17.82 2.43
CA LYS A 225 8.78 18.12 1.89
C LYS A 225 7.67 17.21 2.43
N VAL A 226 8.00 15.95 2.64
CA VAL A 226 7.02 14.90 2.99
C VAL A 226 6.86 14.77 4.50
N CYS A 227 7.91 14.98 5.28
CA CYS A 227 7.97 14.85 6.72
C CYS A 227 8.26 16.20 7.38
#